data_3f50eed162de6ed78fe2321e9d30b5f2
#
_entry.id   3f50eed162de6ed78fe2321e9d30b5f2
#
_cell.length_a   1.000
_cell.length_b   1.000
_cell.length_c   1.000
_cell.angle_alpha   90.00
_cell.angle_beta   90.00
_cell.angle_gamma   90.00
#
_symmetry.space_group_name_H-M   'P 1'
#
loop_
_entity.id
_entity.type
_entity.pdbx_description
1 polymer ?
#
loop_
_entity_poly.entity_id
_entity_poly.type
_entity_poly.pdbx_seq_one_letter_code
_entity_poly.pdbx_strand_id
1 'polypeptide(L)'
;MVTIANDQRRGAQVLPAGDYGLPVRDLLDVASLRGSSVLAGAAGLDRVVRRINVMEVPDILPWVKPQELLLTTGFPLRHAGAPADPTSQSGIAALVQLVCDLDARGLAAVGIKLGRYLEEIPQPVLAAADSLGFPVLRLPEGVAFDEVISDVFTALLDRQARTVRRTDEVHRALAAIVLAGGDLPQIADEVGRLLDAAVLICTPDGRVQAHGGMTEAQRRFAALPLYDQTGRFRIEQISSGSTAAPWSGELVSVPIVAGGVDHGRIVAYRAPGALPPPGKQALERAATVAALAIVKQLAVSAVESKFRGDFLRDVLAGTAGELPEVIEHCADLGWDIDRPMVVVVAQLDPDDRLPAHEPRAVLRSPHERFTSAWQQVVRSYDRAAPVVGFRQEVVSLLPIELPPDPDTAETRRIAAAAVQRVVTAVSGDRGGGRRSFCAGVSRVISGPAGVAEAYLQARKAVVVGRRTRGHGTVAHFDSLGVHRLLSLVPDPAELRAFADEVLRELAANTSEAADLRHTLQTLLDTNLNVAETARALHFHYNTLRYRIGKLERIVGPFTTDPHLRLDVALALQVVEMRGL
;
A
#
# COMPACT_ATOMS: atom_id res chain seq x y z
N MET A 1 18.52 -5.73 54.29
CA MET A 1 19.58 -5.69 53.27
C MET A 1 18.94 -6.04 51.93
N VAL A 2 18.53 -5.04 51.22
CA VAL A 2 17.90 -5.19 49.88
C VAL A 2 18.86 -4.51 48.91
N THR A 3 19.44 -5.31 48.04
CA THR A 3 20.37 -4.87 47.00
C THR A 3 19.55 -4.32 45.85
N ILE A 4 19.63 -3.00 45.62
CA ILE A 4 19.07 -2.33 44.46
C ILE A 4 20.07 -2.48 43.32
N ALA A 5 19.73 -3.31 42.34
CA ALA A 5 20.47 -3.43 41.10
C ALA A 5 20.17 -2.21 40.22
N ASN A 6 21.21 -1.47 39.91
CA ASN A 6 21.21 -0.27 39.10
C ASN A 6 21.23 -0.67 37.61
N ASP A 7 20.05 -0.63 36.96
CA ASP A 7 19.93 -0.84 35.50
C ASP A 7 19.87 0.53 34.81
N GLN A 8 21.04 1.13 34.59
CA GLN A 8 21.22 2.31 33.73
C GLN A 8 22.14 1.96 32.57
N ARG A 9 21.61 1.22 31.59
CA ARG A 9 22.14 1.24 30.22
C ARG A 9 21.01 1.52 29.24
N ARG A 10 20.48 2.73 29.28
CA ARG A 10 19.83 3.30 28.09
C ARG A 10 20.95 3.65 27.12
N GLY A 11 21.11 2.81 26.10
CA GLY A 11 21.99 3.06 24.98
C GLY A 11 21.66 4.42 24.38
N ALA A 12 22.60 5.35 24.43
CA ALA A 12 22.57 6.54 23.60
C ALA A 12 22.45 6.04 22.16
N GLN A 13 21.31 6.32 21.54
CA GLN A 13 21.13 6.20 20.09
C GLN A 13 22.21 7.07 19.45
N VAL A 14 23.26 6.43 18.94
CA VAL A 14 24.26 7.08 18.06
C VAL A 14 23.47 7.45 16.81
N LEU A 15 23.04 8.69 16.73
CA LEU A 15 22.50 9.28 15.50
C LEU A 15 23.52 9.00 14.38
N PRO A 16 23.09 8.54 13.21
CA PRO A 16 23.99 8.31 12.09
C PRO A 16 24.74 9.62 11.85
N ALA A 17 26.05 9.50 11.63
CA ALA A 17 26.95 10.62 11.43
C ALA A 17 26.50 11.42 10.20
N GLY A 18 25.59 12.35 10.41
CA GLY A 18 25.23 13.37 9.43
C GLY A 18 26.47 14.19 9.10
N ASP A 19 26.52 14.72 7.92
CA ASP A 19 27.62 15.45 7.30
C ASP A 19 27.86 16.82 7.98
N TYR A 20 28.25 16.79 9.28
CA TYR A 20 28.43 17.96 10.13
C TYR A 20 29.90 18.42 10.13
N GLY A 21 30.41 18.86 9.02
CA GLY A 21 31.76 19.38 8.96
C GLY A 21 31.92 20.40 7.83
N LEU A 22 33.01 21.15 7.86
CA LEU A 22 33.37 22.08 6.80
C LEU A 22 34.46 21.46 5.95
N PRO A 23 34.37 21.41 4.60
CA PRO A 23 35.49 21.12 3.74
C PRO A 23 36.63 22.12 3.99
N VAL A 24 37.86 21.65 3.88
CA VAL A 24 39.05 22.52 4.07
C VAL A 24 39.00 23.75 3.15
N ARG A 25 38.47 23.61 1.91
CA ARG A 25 38.26 24.74 1.00
C ARG A 25 37.38 25.84 1.57
N ASP A 26 36.28 25.45 2.27
CA ASP A 26 35.33 26.39 2.84
C ASP A 26 35.91 27.09 4.10
N LEU A 27 36.88 26.47 4.77
CA LEU A 27 37.59 27.05 5.89
C LEU A 27 38.45 28.27 5.49
N LEU A 28 38.97 28.28 4.26
CA LEU A 28 39.77 29.40 3.78
C LEU A 28 38.99 30.68 3.62
N ASP A 29 37.65 30.61 3.60
CA ASP A 29 36.73 31.76 3.58
C ASP A 29 36.43 32.32 4.98
N VAL A 30 36.73 31.56 6.05
CA VAL A 30 36.55 32.01 7.44
C VAL A 30 37.41 33.21 7.74
N ALA A 31 36.87 34.18 8.49
CA ALA A 31 37.49 35.50 8.67
C ALA A 31 38.97 35.42 9.13
N SER A 32 39.27 34.64 10.17
CA SER A 32 40.59 34.43 10.72
C SER A 32 41.55 33.64 9.81
N LEU A 33 41.02 32.92 8.82
CA LEU A 33 41.81 32.14 7.87
C LEU A 33 41.94 32.82 6.51
N ARG A 34 41.27 33.96 6.29
CA ARG A 34 41.48 34.77 5.06
C ARG A 34 42.91 35.18 4.91
N GLY A 35 43.49 34.90 3.73
CA GLY A 35 44.90 35.12 3.48
C GLY A 35 45.81 33.93 3.79
N SER A 36 45.24 32.81 4.26
CA SER A 36 45.94 31.54 4.29
C SER A 36 46.28 31.09 2.85
N SER A 37 47.41 30.41 2.69
CA SER A 37 47.77 29.81 1.42
C SER A 37 47.96 28.29 1.55
N VAL A 38 47.59 27.56 0.52
CA VAL A 38 47.78 26.10 0.45
C VAL A 38 49.21 25.88 -0.01
N LEU A 39 50.05 25.29 0.83
CA LEU A 39 51.45 24.98 0.52
C LEU A 39 51.59 23.64 -0.19
N ALA A 40 50.75 22.67 0.15
CA ALA A 40 50.73 21.34 -0.46
C ALA A 40 49.39 20.66 -0.23
N GLY A 41 49.12 19.55 -0.89
CA GLY A 41 47.95 18.73 -0.70
C GLY A 41 46.65 19.34 -1.26
N ALA A 42 46.70 20.17 -2.29
CA ALA A 42 45.54 20.84 -2.88
C ALA A 42 44.46 19.85 -3.35
N ALA A 43 44.80 18.63 -3.72
CA ALA A 43 43.86 17.58 -4.09
C ALA A 43 42.95 17.15 -2.92
N GLY A 44 43.32 17.42 -1.67
CA GLY A 44 42.57 17.06 -0.47
C GLY A 44 41.73 18.19 0.13
N LEU A 45 41.52 19.30 -0.56
CA LEU A 45 40.73 20.42 -0.05
C LEU A 45 39.23 20.09 0.20
N ASP A 46 38.76 18.96 -0.30
CA ASP A 46 37.43 18.41 0.00
C ASP A 46 37.38 17.62 1.32
N ARG A 47 38.52 17.38 2.00
CA ARG A 47 38.55 16.73 3.31
C ARG A 47 37.72 17.55 4.30
N VAL A 48 36.91 16.86 5.09
CA VAL A 48 35.94 17.50 6.01
C VAL A 48 36.57 17.71 7.37
N VAL A 49 36.53 18.94 7.87
CA VAL A 49 36.94 19.30 9.23
C VAL A 49 35.70 19.31 10.16
N ARG A 50 35.82 18.58 11.26
CA ARG A 50 34.80 18.54 12.34
C ARG A 50 35.32 19.01 13.68
N ARG A 51 36.64 19.08 13.81
CA ARG A 51 37.35 19.41 15.05
C ARG A 51 38.57 20.23 14.75
N ILE A 52 38.99 20.97 15.75
CA ILE A 52 40.24 21.72 15.72
C ILE A 52 41.05 21.31 16.94
N ASN A 53 42.35 21.18 16.74
CA ASN A 53 43.31 20.89 17.78
C ASN A 53 44.57 21.73 17.58
N VAL A 54 45.32 21.95 18.64
CA VAL A 54 46.58 22.67 18.64
C VAL A 54 47.72 21.71 18.98
N MET A 55 48.74 21.70 18.19
CA MET A 55 49.97 20.93 18.44
C MET A 55 50.88 21.69 19.38
N GLU A 56 50.86 21.32 20.67
CA GLU A 56 51.70 21.91 21.72
C GLU A 56 52.94 21.06 22.01
N VAL A 57 52.88 19.78 21.71
CA VAL A 57 53.94 18.80 22.01
C VAL A 57 54.38 18.06 20.73
N PRO A 58 55.67 17.62 20.67
CA PRO A 58 56.16 16.89 19.51
C PRO A 58 55.49 15.53 19.28
N ASP A 59 55.09 14.83 20.32
CA ASP A 59 54.43 13.53 20.32
C ASP A 59 52.92 13.59 20.24
N ILE A 60 52.37 14.50 19.42
CA ILE A 60 50.92 14.78 19.31
C ILE A 60 50.10 13.57 18.78
N LEU A 61 50.69 12.61 18.09
CA LEU A 61 50.03 11.51 17.41
C LEU A 61 49.02 10.73 18.28
N PRO A 62 49.26 10.40 19.56
CA PRO A 62 48.30 9.71 20.40
C PRO A 62 46.99 10.49 20.66
N TRP A 63 47.02 11.82 20.48
CA TRP A 63 45.96 12.75 20.87
C TRP A 63 45.12 13.24 19.70
N VAL A 64 45.60 13.05 18.46
CA VAL A 64 44.88 13.48 17.25
C VAL A 64 43.75 12.51 16.92
N LYS A 65 42.68 13.05 16.35
CA LYS A 65 41.49 12.31 15.95
C LYS A 65 41.21 12.53 14.46
N PRO A 66 40.50 11.61 13.81
CA PRO A 66 40.09 11.81 12.43
C PRO A 66 39.29 13.10 12.25
N GLN A 67 39.43 13.71 11.07
CA GLN A 67 38.71 14.92 10.65
C GLN A 67 39.00 16.15 11.53
N GLU A 68 40.22 16.24 12.07
CA GLU A 68 40.74 17.42 12.76
C GLU A 68 41.53 18.34 11.80
N LEU A 69 41.38 19.66 12.04
CA LEU A 69 42.33 20.66 11.61
C LEU A 69 43.35 20.83 12.75
N LEU A 70 44.61 20.51 12.52
CA LEU A 70 45.68 20.63 13.49
C LEU A 70 46.41 21.97 13.28
N LEU A 71 46.43 22.84 14.27
CA LEU A 71 47.14 24.12 14.24
C LEU A 71 48.49 23.99 14.93
N THR A 72 49.54 24.58 14.35
CA THR A 72 50.88 24.57 14.97
C THR A 72 51.68 25.88 14.68
N THR A 73 52.52 26.26 15.61
CA THR A 73 53.49 27.35 15.42
C THR A 73 54.79 26.88 14.77
N GLY A 74 54.93 25.58 14.52
CA GLY A 74 56.20 24.97 14.08
C GLY A 74 57.18 24.74 15.25
N PHE A 75 56.91 25.24 16.47
CA PHE A 75 57.78 25.03 17.65
C PHE A 75 57.89 23.54 18.02
N PRO A 76 56.83 22.75 18.13
CA PRO A 76 56.92 21.33 18.41
C PRO A 76 57.65 20.55 17.29
N LEU A 77 57.57 21.02 16.05
CA LEU A 77 58.20 20.36 14.90
C LEU A 77 59.76 20.45 14.94
N ARG A 78 60.31 21.50 15.60
CA ARG A 78 61.76 21.62 15.83
C ARG A 78 62.29 20.62 16.87
N HIS A 79 61.43 20.03 17.65
CA HIS A 79 61.77 19.14 18.77
C HIS A 79 61.21 17.71 18.58
N ALA A 80 60.61 17.43 17.44
CA ALA A 80 60.03 16.15 17.11
C ALA A 80 61.07 15.08 16.74
N GLY A 81 61.83 14.68 17.74
CA GLY A 81 62.76 13.57 17.64
C GLY A 81 64.24 13.96 17.60
N ALA A 82 64.92 13.87 18.76
CA ALA A 82 66.34 14.13 19.02
C ALA A 82 66.90 15.47 18.52
N PRO A 83 67.98 16.00 18.99
CA PRO A 83 68.43 17.38 18.78
C PRO A 83 68.93 17.64 17.34
N ALA A 84 68.13 17.33 16.35
CA ALA A 84 68.42 17.51 14.94
C ALA A 84 67.70 18.77 14.45
N ASP A 85 68.44 19.67 13.87
CA ASP A 85 67.95 20.79 13.09
C ASP A 85 66.89 20.29 12.10
N PRO A 86 65.67 20.90 12.04
CA PRO A 86 64.64 20.50 11.07
C PRO A 86 65.09 20.59 9.61
N THR A 87 66.20 21.25 9.32
CA THR A 87 66.85 21.30 8.00
C THR A 87 67.83 20.16 7.78
N SER A 88 68.15 19.39 8.81
CA SER A 88 69.00 18.19 8.65
C SER A 88 68.27 17.05 7.95
N GLN A 89 68.98 16.13 7.32
CA GLN A 89 68.41 15.02 6.60
C GLN A 89 67.54 14.11 7.52
N SER A 90 67.93 13.94 8.78
CA SER A 90 67.14 13.19 9.79
C SER A 90 65.89 13.93 10.25
N GLY A 91 65.99 15.28 10.40
CA GLY A 91 64.85 16.12 10.72
C GLY A 91 63.78 16.16 9.62
N ILE A 92 64.22 16.27 8.37
CA ILE A 92 63.34 16.21 7.19
C ILE A 92 62.63 14.84 7.13
N ALA A 93 63.34 13.74 7.33
CA ALA A 93 62.76 12.41 7.32
C ALA A 93 61.70 12.22 8.45
N ALA A 94 61.95 12.78 9.65
CA ALA A 94 61.00 12.76 10.74
C ALA A 94 59.72 13.58 10.44
N LEU A 95 59.85 14.74 9.78
CA LEU A 95 58.70 15.56 9.37
C LEU A 95 57.88 14.90 8.26
N VAL A 96 58.52 14.24 7.31
CA VAL A 96 57.85 13.45 6.27
C VAL A 96 57.05 12.32 6.91
N GLN A 97 57.64 11.59 7.87
CA GLN A 97 56.97 10.53 8.59
C GLN A 97 55.75 11.06 9.39
N LEU A 98 55.92 12.22 10.05
CA LEU A 98 54.82 12.85 10.79
C LEU A 98 53.62 13.18 9.86
N VAL A 99 53.87 13.73 8.67
CA VAL A 99 52.80 14.01 7.70
C VAL A 99 52.10 12.71 7.28
N CYS A 100 52.85 11.65 7.02
CA CYS A 100 52.27 10.32 6.70
C CYS A 100 51.43 9.78 7.86
N ASP A 101 51.91 9.90 9.09
CA ASP A 101 51.18 9.42 10.28
C ASP A 101 49.93 10.23 10.58
N LEU A 102 49.93 11.54 10.35
CA LEU A 102 48.76 12.41 10.46
C LEU A 102 47.68 12.06 9.42
N ASP A 103 48.13 11.85 8.18
CA ASP A 103 47.23 11.39 7.11
C ASP A 103 46.65 10.01 7.40
N ALA A 104 47.47 9.04 7.79
CA ALA A 104 47.02 7.69 8.17
C ALA A 104 46.02 7.67 9.32
N ARG A 105 46.06 8.67 10.20
CA ARG A 105 45.06 8.88 11.27
C ARG A 105 43.79 9.61 10.82
N GLY A 106 43.75 10.02 9.55
CA GLY A 106 42.56 10.64 8.94
C GLY A 106 42.36 12.11 9.31
N LEU A 107 43.42 12.85 9.64
CA LEU A 107 43.31 14.29 9.81
C LEU A 107 42.87 14.96 8.51
N ALA A 108 42.14 16.06 8.66
CA ALA A 108 41.66 16.80 7.50
C ALA A 108 42.71 17.73 6.91
N ALA A 109 43.45 18.45 7.76
CA ALA A 109 44.50 19.37 7.33
C ALA A 109 45.42 19.74 8.51
N VAL A 110 46.55 20.35 8.19
CA VAL A 110 47.41 21.03 9.16
C VAL A 110 47.58 22.50 8.78
N GLY A 111 47.39 23.39 9.75
CA GLY A 111 47.63 24.84 9.62
C GLY A 111 48.87 25.28 10.39
N ILE A 112 49.87 25.87 9.67
CA ILE A 112 51.17 26.21 10.23
C ILE A 112 51.41 27.71 10.18
N LYS A 113 51.84 28.29 11.32
CA LYS A 113 52.41 29.65 11.39
C LYS A 113 53.89 29.60 11.08
N LEU A 114 54.27 30.15 9.94
CA LEU A 114 55.69 30.30 9.56
C LEU A 114 56.26 31.66 10.03
N GLY A 115 57.56 31.74 10.05
CA GLY A 115 58.31 32.98 10.33
C GLY A 115 58.88 33.11 11.74
N ARG A 116 58.35 32.39 12.78
CA ARG A 116 58.86 32.49 14.16
C ARG A 116 59.76 31.32 14.58
N TYR A 117 59.35 30.11 14.30
CA TYR A 117 60.07 28.88 14.70
C TYR A 117 60.46 28.03 13.51
N LEU A 118 59.76 28.17 12.41
CA LEU A 118 60.06 27.51 11.14
C LEU A 118 59.85 28.57 10.04
N GLU A 119 60.89 28.86 9.28
CA GLU A 119 60.80 29.87 8.21
C GLU A 119 60.09 29.31 6.99
N GLU A 120 60.48 28.08 6.58
CA GLU A 120 59.89 27.36 5.45
C GLU A 120 59.73 25.87 5.75
N ILE A 121 58.82 25.23 5.07
CA ILE A 121 58.66 23.78 5.13
C ILE A 121 59.56 23.16 4.05
N PRO A 122 60.41 22.14 4.41
CA PRO A 122 61.27 21.50 3.43
C PRO A 122 60.53 20.87 2.27
N GLN A 123 61.04 21.02 1.04
CA GLN A 123 60.39 20.49 -0.17
C GLN A 123 60.03 19.00 -0.12
N PRO A 124 60.83 18.09 0.49
CA PRO A 124 60.42 16.67 0.61
C PRO A 124 59.16 16.46 1.43
N VAL A 125 58.88 17.33 2.44
CA VAL A 125 57.68 17.29 3.27
C VAL A 125 56.46 17.74 2.48
N LEU A 126 56.59 18.82 1.69
CA LEU A 126 55.53 19.29 0.79
C LEU A 126 55.20 18.26 -0.29
N ALA A 127 56.24 17.65 -0.88
CA ALA A 127 56.06 16.59 -1.88
C ALA A 127 55.34 15.35 -1.32
N ALA A 128 55.65 14.97 -0.07
CA ALA A 128 54.92 13.89 0.61
C ALA A 128 53.44 14.28 0.84
N ALA A 129 53.18 15.49 1.31
CA ALA A 129 51.81 15.98 1.52
C ALA A 129 51.02 16.05 0.19
N ASP A 130 51.63 16.47 -0.91
CA ASP A 130 51.01 16.48 -2.24
C ASP A 130 50.66 15.06 -2.71
N SER A 131 51.58 14.10 -2.54
CA SER A 131 51.35 12.70 -2.94
C SER A 131 50.20 12.05 -2.18
N LEU A 132 49.95 12.46 -0.93
CA LEU A 132 48.88 11.99 -0.06
C LEU A 132 47.58 12.78 -0.25
N GLY A 133 47.62 13.91 -0.98
CA GLY A 133 46.53 14.87 -0.98
C GLY A 133 46.17 15.32 0.45
N PHE A 134 47.23 15.58 1.27
CA PHE A 134 47.05 16.04 2.65
C PHE A 134 47.28 17.54 2.73
N PRO A 135 46.24 18.39 2.97
CA PRO A 135 46.37 19.83 2.92
C PRO A 135 47.28 20.38 4.03
N VAL A 136 48.31 21.09 3.60
CA VAL A 136 49.18 21.88 4.47
C VAL A 136 48.95 23.36 4.19
N LEU A 137 48.45 24.08 5.19
CA LEU A 137 48.05 25.48 5.08
C LEU A 137 49.08 26.37 5.76
N ARG A 138 49.50 27.45 5.12
CA ARG A 138 50.18 28.56 5.77
C ARG A 138 49.13 29.50 6.35
N LEU A 139 49.17 29.72 7.67
CA LEU A 139 48.28 30.65 8.36
C LEU A 139 48.77 32.10 8.18
N PRO A 140 47.83 33.08 8.23
CA PRO A 140 48.21 34.51 8.18
C PRO A 140 49.15 34.91 9.32
N GLU A 141 50.02 35.83 9.04
CA GLU A 141 50.86 36.46 10.11
C GLU A 141 49.96 37.24 11.05
N GLY A 142 50.14 37.09 12.38
CA GLY A 142 49.39 37.83 13.36
C GLY A 142 48.10 37.21 13.85
N VAL A 143 47.52 36.24 13.15
CA VAL A 143 46.29 35.58 13.61
C VAL A 143 46.52 34.80 14.93
N ALA A 144 45.68 34.92 15.92
CA ALA A 144 45.79 34.12 17.14
C ALA A 144 45.06 32.78 16.97
N PHE A 145 45.57 31.68 17.57
CA PHE A 145 44.92 30.36 17.45
C PHE A 145 43.51 30.31 18.09
N ASP A 146 43.28 31.06 19.16
CA ASP A 146 41.97 31.24 19.80
C ASP A 146 40.97 31.89 18.83
N GLU A 147 41.41 32.90 18.04
CA GLU A 147 40.55 33.49 16.99
C GLU A 147 40.19 32.45 15.92
N VAL A 148 41.19 31.66 15.43
CA VAL A 148 40.94 30.59 14.46
C VAL A 148 39.97 29.55 15.04
N ILE A 149 40.18 29.10 16.26
CA ILE A 149 39.33 28.12 16.92
C ILE A 149 37.90 28.66 17.05
N SER A 150 37.73 29.90 17.53
CA SER A 150 36.44 30.54 17.73
C SER A 150 35.67 30.71 16.42
N ASP A 151 36.35 31.22 15.38
CA ASP A 151 35.72 31.48 14.08
C ASP A 151 35.33 30.19 13.35
N VAL A 152 36.20 29.18 13.35
CA VAL A 152 35.88 27.87 12.72
C VAL A 152 34.81 27.14 13.51
N PHE A 153 34.83 27.24 14.85
CA PHE A 153 33.76 26.65 15.66
C PHE A 153 32.42 27.33 15.40
N THR A 154 32.40 28.66 15.29
CA THR A 154 31.21 29.42 14.89
C THR A 154 30.71 29.03 13.51
N ALA A 155 31.61 28.88 12.53
CA ALA A 155 31.23 28.46 11.19
C ALA A 155 30.66 27.04 11.14
N LEU A 156 31.20 26.11 11.95
CA LEU A 156 30.65 24.76 12.11
C LEU A 156 29.24 24.77 12.73
N LEU A 157 29.04 25.59 13.80
CA LEU A 157 27.73 25.74 14.43
C LEU A 157 26.71 26.40 13.51
N ASP A 158 27.12 27.44 12.77
CA ASP A 158 26.25 28.11 11.80
C ASP A 158 25.83 27.19 10.65
N ARG A 159 26.72 26.33 10.18
CA ARG A 159 26.38 25.32 9.16
C ARG A 159 25.38 24.31 9.70
N GLN A 160 25.60 23.84 10.93
CA GLN A 160 24.67 22.94 11.59
C GLN A 160 23.29 23.61 11.79
N ALA A 161 23.26 24.84 12.30
CA ALA A 161 22.04 25.61 12.49
C ALA A 161 21.29 25.86 11.18
N ARG A 162 22.01 26.17 10.09
CA ARG A 162 21.41 26.34 8.75
C ARG A 162 20.75 25.06 8.25
N THR A 163 21.41 23.92 8.44
CA THR A 163 20.85 22.62 8.05
C THR A 163 19.56 22.31 8.80
N VAL A 164 19.55 22.54 10.13
CA VAL A 164 18.35 22.33 10.97
C VAL A 164 17.22 23.28 10.55
N ARG A 165 17.50 24.58 10.38
CA ARG A 165 16.50 25.58 9.96
C ARG A 165 15.88 25.22 8.61
N ARG A 166 16.67 24.81 7.63
CA ARG A 166 16.19 24.44 6.30
C ARG A 166 15.28 23.21 6.37
N THR A 167 15.60 22.24 7.24
CA THR A 167 14.77 21.05 7.46
C THR A 167 13.42 21.44 8.11
N ASP A 168 13.43 22.37 9.07
CA ASP A 168 12.22 22.85 9.72
C ASP A 168 11.35 23.71 8.80
N GLU A 169 11.94 24.49 7.91
CA GLU A 169 11.22 25.25 6.88
C GLU A 169 10.47 24.32 5.93
N VAL A 170 11.14 23.26 5.46
CA VAL A 170 10.52 22.22 4.64
C VAL A 170 9.33 21.58 5.37
N HIS A 171 9.53 21.19 6.63
CA HIS A 171 8.46 20.57 7.41
C HIS A 171 7.26 21.52 7.59
N ARG A 172 7.52 22.79 7.93
CA ARG A 172 6.45 23.79 8.09
C ARG A 172 5.70 24.07 6.81
N ALA A 173 6.40 24.17 5.66
CA ALA A 173 5.76 24.38 4.36
C ALA A 173 4.84 23.20 4.02
N LEU A 174 5.31 21.95 4.19
CA LEU A 174 4.52 20.76 3.90
C LEU A 174 3.34 20.58 4.87
N ALA A 175 3.54 20.86 6.16
CA ALA A 175 2.47 20.82 7.16
C ALA A 175 1.39 21.86 6.87
N ALA A 176 1.77 23.06 6.43
CA ALA A 176 0.83 24.12 6.05
C ALA A 176 -0.07 23.69 4.88
N ILE A 177 0.45 22.95 3.89
CA ILE A 177 -0.34 22.39 2.79
C ILE A 177 -1.45 21.48 3.33
N VAL A 178 -1.13 20.55 4.22
CA VAL A 178 -2.11 19.60 4.77
C VAL A 178 -3.13 20.29 5.68
N LEU A 179 -2.69 21.27 6.49
CA LEU A 179 -3.58 22.06 7.34
C LEU A 179 -4.54 22.93 6.52
N ALA A 180 -4.09 23.44 5.37
CA ALA A 180 -4.93 24.18 4.43
C ALA A 180 -5.86 23.28 3.60
N GLY A 181 -5.87 21.96 3.83
CA GLY A 181 -6.70 21.01 3.10
C GLY A 181 -6.06 20.46 1.83
N GLY A 182 -4.79 20.74 1.60
CA GLY A 182 -4.04 20.27 0.44
C GLY A 182 -3.91 18.74 0.37
N ASP A 183 -3.65 18.27 -0.84
CA ASP A 183 -3.62 16.86 -1.22
C ASP A 183 -2.21 16.33 -1.55
N LEU A 184 -2.12 15.05 -1.90
CA LEU A 184 -0.84 14.41 -2.24
C LEU A 184 -0.14 15.03 -3.46
N PRO A 185 -0.83 15.44 -4.54
CA PRO A 185 -0.24 16.19 -5.64
C PRO A 185 0.48 17.45 -5.19
N GLN A 186 -0.13 18.28 -4.35
CA GLN A 186 0.48 19.51 -3.84
C GLN A 186 1.71 19.23 -2.96
N ILE A 187 1.67 18.17 -2.15
CA ILE A 187 2.84 17.71 -1.38
C ILE A 187 3.96 17.27 -2.33
N ALA A 188 3.64 16.48 -3.35
CA ALA A 188 4.63 16.01 -4.32
C ALA A 188 5.27 17.17 -5.11
N ASP A 189 4.48 18.16 -5.53
CA ASP A 189 4.97 19.34 -6.23
C ASP A 189 5.88 20.20 -5.35
N GLU A 190 5.50 20.46 -4.12
CA GLU A 190 6.32 21.25 -3.19
C GLU A 190 7.64 20.55 -2.85
N VAL A 191 7.60 19.23 -2.60
CA VAL A 191 8.83 18.43 -2.40
C VAL A 191 9.71 18.46 -3.64
N GLY A 192 9.12 18.31 -4.82
CA GLY A 192 9.83 18.37 -6.09
C GLY A 192 10.51 19.72 -6.32
N ARG A 193 9.84 20.81 -5.99
CA ARG A 193 10.38 22.17 -6.06
C ARG A 193 11.53 22.38 -5.06
N LEU A 194 11.38 21.92 -3.81
CA LEU A 194 12.37 22.07 -2.76
C LEU A 194 13.65 21.26 -3.01
N LEU A 195 13.51 20.09 -3.64
CA LEU A 195 14.62 19.18 -3.93
C LEU A 195 15.20 19.34 -5.35
N ASP A 196 14.58 20.15 -6.19
CA ASP A 196 14.87 20.23 -7.61
C ASP A 196 14.92 18.82 -8.25
N ALA A 197 13.84 18.06 -8.03
CA ALA A 197 13.72 16.65 -8.37
C ALA A 197 12.34 16.30 -8.89
N ALA A 198 12.20 15.20 -9.61
CA ALA A 198 10.90 14.58 -9.84
C ALA A 198 10.49 13.78 -8.62
N VAL A 199 9.24 13.91 -8.20
CA VAL A 199 8.69 13.20 -7.05
C VAL A 199 7.50 12.36 -7.46
N LEU A 200 7.41 11.16 -6.91
CA LEU A 200 6.32 10.21 -7.08
C LEU A 200 5.83 9.76 -5.72
N ILE A 201 4.51 9.75 -5.52
CA ILE A 201 3.88 9.07 -4.38
C ILE A 201 3.06 7.91 -4.91
N CYS A 202 3.27 6.72 -4.36
CA CYS A 202 2.58 5.50 -4.79
C CYS A 202 2.15 4.64 -3.60
N THR A 203 1.14 3.79 -3.84
CA THR A 203 0.64 2.79 -2.88
C THR A 203 1.66 1.66 -2.67
N PRO A 204 1.50 0.80 -1.64
CA PRO A 204 2.39 -0.35 -1.42
C PRO A 204 2.46 -1.34 -2.59
N ASP A 205 1.40 -1.40 -3.42
CA ASP A 205 1.35 -2.20 -4.64
C ASP A 205 1.85 -1.45 -5.89
N GLY A 206 2.40 -0.23 -5.74
CA GLY A 206 3.03 0.55 -6.80
C GLY A 206 2.09 1.38 -7.67
N ARG A 207 0.80 1.49 -7.33
CA ARG A 207 -0.11 2.40 -8.05
C ARG A 207 0.25 3.84 -7.74
N VAL A 208 0.43 4.63 -8.77
CA VAL A 208 0.75 6.04 -8.64
C VAL A 208 -0.45 6.81 -8.11
N GLN A 209 -0.22 7.58 -7.03
CA GLN A 209 -1.22 8.46 -6.41
C GLN A 209 -0.97 9.94 -6.75
N ALA A 210 0.29 10.33 -6.85
CA ALA A 210 0.66 11.70 -7.20
C ALA A 210 2.04 11.75 -7.88
N HIS A 211 2.20 12.75 -8.74
CA HIS A 211 3.47 13.19 -9.31
C HIS A 211 3.71 14.64 -8.94
N GLY A 212 4.99 15.04 -8.79
CA GLY A 212 5.36 16.41 -8.54
C GLY A 212 6.76 16.74 -9.06
N GLY A 213 7.08 18.05 -9.06
CA GLY A 213 8.36 18.58 -9.46
C GLY A 213 8.38 19.12 -10.90
N MET A 214 9.58 19.52 -11.38
CA MET A 214 9.74 20.15 -12.69
C MET A 214 9.40 19.20 -13.83
N THR A 215 8.72 19.70 -14.85
CA THR A 215 8.22 18.93 -16.01
C THR A 215 9.33 18.13 -16.71
N GLU A 216 10.53 18.67 -16.83
CA GLU A 216 11.65 18.00 -17.47
C GLU A 216 12.18 16.84 -16.62
N ALA A 217 12.28 17.01 -15.30
CA ALA A 217 12.65 15.95 -14.37
C ALA A 217 11.61 14.82 -14.36
N GLN A 218 10.33 15.16 -14.41
CA GLN A 218 9.23 14.20 -14.53
C GLN A 218 9.29 13.39 -15.83
N ARG A 219 9.56 14.03 -16.96
CA ARG A 219 9.75 13.32 -18.25
C ARG A 219 10.90 12.34 -18.22
N ARG A 220 12.03 12.72 -17.64
CA ARG A 220 13.20 11.83 -17.46
C ARG A 220 12.86 10.67 -16.54
N PHE A 221 12.16 10.92 -15.44
CA PHE A 221 11.74 9.88 -14.51
C PHE A 221 10.75 8.89 -15.14
N ALA A 222 9.77 9.38 -15.90
CA ALA A 222 8.79 8.55 -16.61
C ALA A 222 9.43 7.68 -17.72
N ALA A 223 10.59 8.08 -18.27
CA ALA A 223 11.31 7.32 -19.26
C ALA A 223 12.14 6.15 -18.67
N LEU A 224 12.24 6.06 -17.34
CA LEU A 224 12.97 4.96 -16.70
C LEU A 224 12.18 3.64 -16.81
N PRO A 225 12.85 2.48 -16.90
CA PRO A 225 12.20 1.16 -17.01
C PRO A 225 11.61 0.69 -15.66
N LEU A 226 11.08 1.64 -14.87
CA LEU A 226 10.52 1.42 -13.54
C LEU A 226 8.98 1.34 -13.55
N TYR A 227 8.36 1.39 -14.73
CA TYR A 227 6.93 1.23 -14.89
C TYR A 227 6.60 -0.06 -15.64
N ASP A 228 5.52 -0.73 -15.27
CA ASP A 228 5.00 -1.86 -16.01
C ASP A 228 4.06 -1.38 -17.15
N GLN A 229 3.55 -2.33 -17.95
CA GLN A 229 2.64 -2.03 -19.06
C GLN A 229 1.31 -1.40 -18.64
N THR A 230 0.97 -1.48 -17.34
CA THR A 230 -0.25 -0.89 -16.76
C THR A 230 -0.02 0.49 -16.15
N GLY A 231 1.21 1.02 -16.21
CA GLY A 231 1.61 2.29 -15.59
C GLY A 231 1.86 2.19 -14.08
N ARG A 232 1.96 0.99 -13.53
CA ARG A 232 2.30 0.75 -12.13
C ARG A 232 3.82 0.90 -11.95
N PHE A 233 4.21 1.57 -10.88
CA PHE A 233 5.61 1.73 -10.50
C PHE A 233 6.16 0.46 -9.83
N ARG A 234 7.28 -0.06 -10.29
CA ARG A 234 7.90 -1.31 -9.82
C ARG A 234 8.68 -1.09 -8.53
N ILE A 235 7.96 -0.93 -7.43
CA ILE A 235 8.51 -0.71 -6.08
C ILE A 235 9.51 -1.82 -5.67
N GLU A 236 9.25 -3.04 -6.08
CA GLU A 236 10.06 -4.22 -5.78
C GLU A 236 11.50 -4.16 -6.33
N GLN A 237 11.75 -3.28 -7.30
CA GLN A 237 13.09 -3.08 -7.88
C GLN A 237 13.90 -2.00 -7.15
N ILE A 238 13.33 -1.35 -6.13
CA ILE A 238 13.96 -0.23 -5.45
C ILE A 238 14.11 -0.55 -3.96
N SER A 239 15.36 -0.51 -3.50
CA SER A 239 15.66 -0.60 -2.07
C SER A 239 15.27 0.69 -1.35
N SER A 240 14.86 0.59 -0.08
CA SER A 240 14.68 1.78 0.75
C SER A 240 16.02 2.48 0.98
N GLY A 241 16.08 3.78 0.70
CA GLY A 241 17.29 4.58 0.80
C GLY A 241 17.74 5.14 -0.55
N SER A 242 18.98 5.58 -0.63
CA SER A 242 19.60 6.06 -1.86
C SER A 242 20.11 4.90 -2.70
N THR A 243 19.74 4.88 -3.96
CA THR A 243 20.26 3.93 -4.95
C THR A 243 20.91 4.71 -6.08
N ALA A 244 22.23 4.55 -6.25
CA ALA A 244 22.92 4.99 -7.46
C ALA A 244 22.42 4.11 -8.61
N ALA A 245 21.68 4.69 -9.50
CA ALA A 245 21.04 3.97 -10.59
C ALA A 245 21.99 3.79 -11.79
N PRO A 246 21.84 2.75 -12.61
CA PRO A 246 22.58 2.60 -13.87
C PRO A 246 22.25 3.69 -14.91
N TRP A 247 21.25 4.52 -14.64
CA TRP A 247 20.88 5.73 -15.37
C TRP A 247 21.43 6.97 -14.62
N SER A 248 22.03 7.91 -15.32
CA SER A 248 22.69 9.13 -14.81
C SER A 248 21.83 9.91 -13.81
N GLY A 249 21.83 9.55 -12.51
CA GLY A 249 21.07 10.25 -11.48
C GLY A 249 20.97 9.47 -10.17
N GLU A 250 20.41 10.11 -9.14
CA GLU A 250 20.13 9.49 -7.85
C GLU A 250 18.62 9.32 -7.65
N LEU A 251 18.24 8.16 -7.16
CA LEU A 251 16.87 7.84 -6.76
C LEU A 251 16.85 7.54 -5.27
N VAL A 252 15.98 8.24 -4.53
CA VAL A 252 15.80 8.03 -3.10
C VAL A 252 14.36 7.63 -2.85
N SER A 253 14.16 6.53 -2.12
CA SER A 253 12.83 6.00 -1.76
C SER A 253 12.67 5.94 -0.25
N VAL A 254 11.56 6.49 0.25
CA VAL A 254 11.21 6.50 1.67
C VAL A 254 9.82 5.90 1.86
N PRO A 255 9.61 4.98 2.81
CA PRO A 255 8.28 4.43 3.11
C PRO A 255 7.37 5.46 3.79
N ILE A 256 6.10 5.43 3.44
CA ILE A 256 5.04 6.23 4.07
C ILE A 256 4.32 5.32 5.08
N VAL A 257 4.63 5.51 6.37
CA VAL A 257 4.10 4.66 7.44
C VAL A 257 3.33 5.50 8.46
N ALA A 258 2.13 5.07 8.83
CA ALA A 258 1.34 5.66 9.90
C ALA A 258 0.67 4.56 10.73
N GLY A 259 0.74 4.65 12.08
CA GLY A 259 0.14 3.67 12.99
C GLY A 259 0.65 2.22 12.77
N GLY A 260 1.88 2.06 12.26
CA GLY A 260 2.45 0.75 11.93
C GLY A 260 1.97 0.17 10.60
N VAL A 261 1.15 0.91 9.84
CA VAL A 261 0.61 0.51 8.53
C VAL A 261 1.46 1.12 7.42
N ASP A 262 1.85 0.31 6.45
CA ASP A 262 2.51 0.78 5.22
C ASP A 262 1.45 1.33 4.25
N HIS A 263 1.52 2.64 3.96
CA HIS A 263 0.64 3.34 3.03
C HIS A 263 1.27 3.54 1.65
N GLY A 264 2.50 3.11 1.44
CA GLY A 264 3.22 3.25 0.18
C GLY A 264 4.57 3.91 0.32
N ARG A 265 5.00 4.56 -0.74
CA ARG A 265 6.32 5.20 -0.79
C ARG A 265 6.25 6.57 -1.44
N ILE A 266 7.13 7.46 -0.97
CA ILE A 266 7.52 8.66 -1.67
C ILE A 266 8.90 8.43 -2.28
N VAL A 267 9.04 8.71 -3.56
CA VAL A 267 10.25 8.49 -4.33
C VAL A 267 10.65 9.80 -4.98
N ALA A 268 11.90 10.20 -4.83
CA ALA A 268 12.48 11.37 -5.51
C ALA A 268 13.57 10.91 -6.48
N TYR A 269 13.57 11.47 -7.68
CA TYR A 269 14.59 11.24 -8.71
C TYR A 269 15.18 12.55 -9.18
N ARG A 270 16.51 12.65 -9.15
CA ARG A 270 17.26 13.79 -9.68
C ARG A 270 18.31 13.34 -10.67
N ALA A 271 18.33 13.97 -11.84
CA ALA A 271 19.32 13.77 -12.87
C ALA A 271 19.53 15.07 -13.68
N PRO A 272 20.79 15.44 -14.01
CA PRO A 272 22.02 14.79 -13.55
C PRO A 272 22.38 15.18 -12.12
N GLY A 273 23.08 14.28 -11.41
CA GLY A 273 23.66 14.52 -10.09
C GLY A 273 22.88 13.90 -8.92
N ALA A 274 23.40 14.13 -7.72
CA ALA A 274 22.82 13.65 -6.47
C ALA A 274 21.81 14.64 -5.89
N LEU A 275 20.89 14.13 -5.05
CA LEU A 275 20.05 14.98 -4.22
C LEU A 275 20.91 15.79 -3.25
N PRO A 276 20.57 17.06 -2.97
CA PRO A 276 21.33 17.86 -2.01
C PRO A 276 21.39 17.17 -0.63
N PRO A 277 22.45 17.36 0.16
CA PRO A 277 22.65 16.65 1.43
C PRO A 277 21.42 16.55 2.36
N PRO A 278 20.55 17.59 2.51
CA PRO A 278 19.33 17.47 3.30
C PRO A 278 18.19 16.75 2.58
N GLY A 279 18.38 16.31 1.33
CA GLY A 279 17.30 15.77 0.49
C GLY A 279 16.63 14.54 1.07
N LYS A 280 17.41 13.58 1.60
CA LYS A 280 16.85 12.39 2.24
C LYS A 280 16.03 12.74 3.48
N GLN A 281 16.52 13.64 4.33
CA GLN A 281 15.80 14.08 5.53
C GLN A 281 14.52 14.84 5.17
N ALA A 282 14.57 15.69 4.12
CA ALA A 282 13.39 16.37 3.61
C ALA A 282 12.34 15.37 3.09
N LEU A 283 12.78 14.31 2.42
CA LEU A 283 11.90 13.26 1.92
C LEU A 283 11.28 12.43 3.07
N GLU A 284 12.03 12.14 4.14
CA GLU A 284 11.52 11.49 5.36
C GLU A 284 10.44 12.35 6.05
N ARG A 285 10.64 13.67 6.10
CA ARG A 285 9.63 14.61 6.60
C ARG A 285 8.41 14.66 5.70
N ALA A 286 8.61 14.69 4.39
CA ALA A 286 7.53 14.64 3.41
C ALA A 286 6.73 13.34 3.51
N ALA A 287 7.37 12.19 3.74
CA ALA A 287 6.70 10.91 3.97
C ALA A 287 5.79 10.96 5.21
N THR A 288 6.24 11.61 6.29
CA THR A 288 5.42 11.79 7.49
C THR A 288 4.19 12.67 7.22
N VAL A 289 4.36 13.76 6.48
CA VAL A 289 3.26 14.66 6.11
C VAL A 289 2.31 13.99 5.11
N ALA A 290 2.83 13.24 4.14
CA ALA A 290 2.02 12.43 3.21
C ALA A 290 1.22 11.35 3.96
N ALA A 291 1.81 10.71 4.97
CA ALA A 291 1.10 9.76 5.83
C ALA A 291 -0.09 10.41 6.53
N LEU A 292 0.08 11.62 7.06
CA LEU A 292 -1.01 12.38 7.69
C LEU A 292 -2.12 12.72 6.67
N ALA A 293 -1.76 13.16 5.46
CA ALA A 293 -2.71 13.45 4.39
C ALA A 293 -3.50 12.20 3.98
N ILE A 294 -2.81 11.06 3.82
CA ILE A 294 -3.44 9.78 3.47
C ILE A 294 -4.40 9.33 4.58
N VAL A 295 -3.97 9.36 5.83
CA VAL A 295 -4.82 8.95 6.98
C VAL A 295 -6.04 9.86 7.09
N LYS A 296 -5.88 11.18 6.93
CA LYS A 296 -6.99 12.14 6.89
C LYS A 296 -7.97 11.79 5.76
N GLN A 297 -7.48 11.56 4.55
CA GLN A 297 -8.31 11.21 3.39
C GLN A 297 -9.03 9.88 3.60
N LEU A 298 -8.36 8.87 4.15
CA LEU A 298 -8.96 7.58 4.48
C LEU A 298 -10.05 7.73 5.57
N ALA A 299 -9.81 8.56 6.59
CA ALA A 299 -10.79 8.83 7.63
C ALA A 299 -12.05 9.54 7.08
N VAL A 300 -11.87 10.56 6.24
CA VAL A 300 -12.98 11.25 5.58
C VAL A 300 -13.76 10.28 4.69
N SER A 301 -13.04 9.51 3.83
CA SER A 301 -13.68 8.53 2.96
C SER A 301 -14.40 7.42 3.74
N ALA A 302 -13.88 7.02 4.90
CA ALA A 302 -14.54 6.04 5.76
C ALA A 302 -15.85 6.59 6.36
N VAL A 303 -15.85 7.86 6.80
CA VAL A 303 -17.06 8.53 7.30
C VAL A 303 -18.10 8.69 6.18
N GLU A 304 -17.68 9.17 5.00
CA GLU A 304 -18.56 9.28 3.84
C GLU A 304 -19.13 7.92 3.41
N SER A 305 -18.29 6.89 3.35
CA SER A 305 -18.72 5.53 3.01
C SER A 305 -19.71 4.97 4.04
N LYS A 306 -19.47 5.25 5.33
CA LYS A 306 -20.40 4.85 6.39
C LYS A 306 -21.74 5.57 6.25
N PHE A 307 -21.72 6.88 6.06
CA PHE A 307 -22.93 7.68 5.88
C PHE A 307 -23.75 7.21 4.66
N ARG A 308 -23.09 7.04 3.51
CA ARG A 308 -23.72 6.47 2.30
C ARG A 308 -24.26 5.06 2.55
N GLY A 309 -23.53 4.24 3.32
CA GLY A 309 -23.93 2.89 3.67
C GLY A 309 -25.15 2.84 4.57
N ASP A 310 -25.18 3.69 5.60
CA ASP A 310 -26.30 3.76 6.54
C ASP A 310 -27.56 4.29 5.82
N PHE A 311 -27.44 5.34 5.02
CA PHE A 311 -28.56 5.85 4.22
C PHE A 311 -29.10 4.83 3.20
N LEU A 312 -28.22 4.16 2.43
CA LEU A 312 -28.69 3.11 1.52
C LEU A 312 -29.35 1.96 2.27
N ARG A 313 -28.90 1.63 3.48
CA ARG A 313 -29.55 0.61 4.33
C ARG A 313 -30.99 1.00 4.65
N ASP A 314 -31.23 2.27 5.00
CA ASP A 314 -32.56 2.78 5.29
C ASP A 314 -33.46 2.76 4.04
N VAL A 315 -32.93 3.10 2.86
CA VAL A 315 -33.62 2.96 1.57
C VAL A 315 -33.98 1.49 1.30
N LEU A 316 -33.04 0.56 1.50
CA LEU A 316 -33.26 -0.88 1.31
C LEU A 316 -34.25 -1.47 2.34
N ALA A 317 -34.35 -0.87 3.52
CA ALA A 317 -35.33 -1.26 4.54
C ALA A 317 -36.71 -0.61 4.35
N GLY A 318 -36.82 0.39 3.47
CA GLY A 318 -38.04 1.17 3.28
C GLY A 318 -38.32 2.15 4.44
N THR A 319 -37.30 2.57 5.18
CA THR A 319 -37.37 3.45 6.35
C THR A 319 -36.70 4.82 6.14
N ALA A 320 -36.28 5.11 4.92
CA ALA A 320 -35.50 6.33 4.63
C ALA A 320 -36.34 7.63 4.56
N GLY A 321 -37.67 7.57 4.65
CA GLY A 321 -38.58 8.72 4.58
C GLY A 321 -39.46 8.71 3.34
N GLU A 322 -39.98 9.87 2.99
CA GLU A 322 -40.88 10.05 1.83
C GLU A 322 -40.08 9.98 0.52
N LEU A 323 -40.68 9.43 -0.55
CA LEU A 323 -39.99 9.20 -1.83
C LEU A 323 -39.32 10.44 -2.44
N PRO A 324 -39.93 11.62 -2.44
CA PRO A 324 -39.26 12.82 -2.99
C PRO A 324 -37.98 13.18 -2.24
N GLU A 325 -37.97 13.08 -0.91
CA GLU A 325 -36.82 13.36 -0.06
C GLU A 325 -35.69 12.33 -0.29
N VAL A 326 -36.08 11.06 -0.47
CA VAL A 326 -35.14 9.98 -0.77
C VAL A 326 -34.47 10.19 -2.12
N ILE A 327 -35.21 10.61 -3.15
CA ILE A 327 -34.67 10.91 -4.49
C ILE A 327 -33.70 12.09 -4.42
N GLU A 328 -34.09 13.19 -3.75
CA GLU A 328 -33.24 14.37 -3.60
C GLU A 328 -31.94 14.04 -2.87
N HIS A 329 -32.05 13.33 -1.75
CA HIS A 329 -30.86 12.92 -0.99
C HIS A 329 -29.94 11.96 -1.77
N CYS A 330 -30.52 11.05 -2.56
CA CYS A 330 -29.72 10.20 -3.46
C CYS A 330 -28.99 11.05 -4.50
N ALA A 331 -29.65 12.06 -5.07
CA ALA A 331 -29.02 12.97 -6.05
C ALA A 331 -27.86 13.76 -5.43
N ASP A 332 -27.98 14.23 -4.19
CA ASP A 332 -26.90 14.88 -3.43
C ASP A 332 -25.70 13.96 -3.22
N LEU A 333 -25.94 12.66 -3.06
CA LEU A 333 -24.89 11.65 -2.98
C LEU A 333 -24.30 11.25 -4.35
N GLY A 334 -24.80 11.86 -5.44
CA GLY A 334 -24.45 11.55 -6.81
C GLY A 334 -25.06 10.24 -7.33
N TRP A 335 -26.16 9.79 -6.73
CA TRP A 335 -26.90 8.59 -7.13
C TRP A 335 -28.19 8.96 -7.86
N ASP A 336 -28.50 8.22 -8.94
CA ASP A 336 -29.74 8.32 -9.66
C ASP A 336 -30.53 7.01 -9.50
N ILE A 337 -31.61 7.07 -8.73
CA ILE A 337 -32.49 5.94 -8.43
C ILE A 337 -33.90 6.08 -9.02
N ASP A 338 -34.20 7.20 -9.69
CA ASP A 338 -35.50 7.44 -10.31
C ASP A 338 -35.53 6.96 -11.77
N ARG A 339 -35.19 5.68 -11.95
CA ARG A 339 -35.13 5.01 -13.26
C ARG A 339 -35.27 3.50 -13.13
N PRO A 340 -35.56 2.78 -14.24
CA PRO A 340 -35.61 1.32 -14.20
C PRO A 340 -34.28 0.70 -13.76
N MET A 341 -34.35 -0.21 -12.77
CA MET A 341 -33.17 -0.85 -12.22
C MET A 341 -33.44 -2.24 -11.65
N VAL A 342 -32.39 -2.99 -11.38
CA VAL A 342 -32.42 -4.21 -10.57
C VAL A 342 -31.55 -4.03 -9.33
N VAL A 343 -31.97 -4.66 -8.22
CA VAL A 343 -31.13 -4.79 -7.04
C VAL A 343 -30.31 -6.07 -7.18
N VAL A 344 -29.00 -5.95 -7.04
CA VAL A 344 -28.07 -7.08 -7.02
C VAL A 344 -27.44 -7.17 -5.64
N VAL A 345 -27.55 -8.36 -5.03
CA VAL A 345 -26.89 -8.69 -3.75
C VAL A 345 -25.82 -9.74 -4.04
N ALA A 346 -24.57 -9.41 -3.78
CA ALA A 346 -23.43 -10.29 -3.98
C ALA A 346 -22.76 -10.65 -2.65
N GLN A 347 -22.47 -11.92 -2.44
CA GLN A 347 -21.86 -12.46 -1.22
C GLN A 347 -20.70 -13.39 -1.58
N LEU A 348 -19.53 -13.19 -0.93
CA LEU A 348 -18.41 -14.10 -1.06
C LEU A 348 -18.80 -15.52 -0.63
N ASP A 349 -18.31 -16.49 -1.36
CA ASP A 349 -18.46 -17.88 -0.96
C ASP A 349 -17.52 -18.22 0.21
N PRO A 350 -17.93 -19.14 1.12
CA PRO A 350 -17.05 -19.64 2.18
C PRO A 350 -15.76 -20.20 1.59
N ASP A 351 -14.64 -20.00 2.28
CA ASP A 351 -13.36 -20.54 1.86
C ASP A 351 -12.94 -21.66 2.82
N ASP A 352 -13.13 -22.89 2.39
CA ASP A 352 -12.79 -24.10 3.16
C ASP A 352 -11.26 -24.33 3.27
N ARG A 353 -10.43 -23.49 2.63
CA ARG A 353 -8.97 -23.67 2.53
C ARG A 353 -8.13 -22.76 3.43
N LEU A 354 -8.74 -21.80 4.13
CA LEU A 354 -7.99 -20.91 5.00
C LEU A 354 -7.89 -21.50 6.41
N PRO A 355 -6.67 -21.73 6.94
CA PRO A 355 -6.47 -22.04 8.35
C PRO A 355 -6.92 -20.86 9.20
N ALA A 356 -7.54 -21.14 10.34
CA ALA A 356 -8.16 -20.16 11.25
C ALA A 356 -7.17 -19.14 11.88
N HIS A 357 -5.88 -19.17 11.52
CA HIS A 357 -4.81 -18.34 12.09
C HIS A 357 -3.86 -17.83 11.00
N GLU A 358 -4.32 -16.88 10.16
CA GLU A 358 -3.35 -15.96 9.55
C GLU A 358 -3.15 -14.75 10.46
N PRO A 359 -1.88 -14.30 10.69
CA PRO A 359 -1.65 -13.06 11.43
C PRO A 359 -2.31 -11.91 10.67
N ARG A 360 -3.06 -11.09 11.40
CA ARG A 360 -3.70 -9.85 10.90
C ARG A 360 -2.63 -8.83 10.50
N ALA A 361 -1.86 -9.14 9.47
CA ALA A 361 -1.00 -8.17 8.82
C ALA A 361 -1.81 -7.42 7.76
N VAL A 362 -2.25 -6.22 8.09
CA VAL A 362 -2.31 -4.97 7.32
C VAL A 362 -2.82 -5.02 5.85
N LEU A 363 -3.36 -6.10 5.36
CA LEU A 363 -4.02 -6.16 4.06
C LEU A 363 -5.53 -5.94 4.24
N ARG A 364 -6.12 -5.06 3.41
CA ARG A 364 -7.57 -4.87 3.33
C ARG A 364 -8.26 -6.22 3.39
N SER A 365 -9.31 -6.33 4.21
CA SER A 365 -10.06 -7.58 4.36
C SER A 365 -10.52 -8.10 2.98
N PRO A 366 -10.68 -9.41 2.79
CA PRO A 366 -11.20 -9.96 1.53
C PRO A 366 -12.51 -9.29 1.11
N HIS A 367 -13.34 -8.93 2.08
CA HIS A 367 -14.61 -8.23 1.85
C HIS A 367 -14.42 -6.79 1.37
N GLU A 368 -13.45 -6.04 1.90
CA GLU A 368 -13.14 -4.68 1.43
C GLU A 368 -12.62 -4.68 -0.01
N ARG A 369 -11.77 -5.65 -0.36
CA ARG A 369 -11.30 -5.83 -1.75
C ARG A 369 -12.45 -6.16 -2.69
N PHE A 370 -13.35 -7.03 -2.26
CA PHE A 370 -14.55 -7.40 -3.00
C PHE A 370 -15.47 -6.20 -3.22
N THR A 371 -15.76 -5.44 -2.16
CA THR A 371 -16.54 -4.20 -2.24
C THR A 371 -15.91 -3.19 -3.20
N SER A 372 -14.59 -2.98 -3.11
CA SER A 372 -13.87 -2.07 -4.00
C SER A 372 -13.94 -2.52 -5.46
N ALA A 373 -13.85 -3.81 -5.74
CA ALA A 373 -13.99 -4.34 -7.10
C ALA A 373 -15.38 -4.09 -7.67
N TRP A 374 -16.44 -4.33 -6.90
CA TRP A 374 -17.82 -4.02 -7.28
C TRP A 374 -18.00 -2.53 -7.55
N GLN A 375 -17.54 -1.68 -6.65
CA GLN A 375 -17.62 -0.22 -6.82
C GLN A 375 -16.92 0.26 -8.08
N GLN A 376 -15.73 -0.26 -8.38
CA GLN A 376 -14.99 0.11 -9.57
C GLN A 376 -15.71 -0.33 -10.85
N VAL A 377 -16.17 -1.57 -10.90
CA VAL A 377 -16.87 -2.12 -12.09
C VAL A 377 -18.19 -1.41 -12.32
N VAL A 378 -19.03 -1.26 -11.28
CA VAL A 378 -20.34 -0.60 -11.44
C VAL A 378 -20.17 0.88 -11.82
N ARG A 379 -19.20 1.60 -11.23
CA ARG A 379 -18.91 2.99 -11.64
C ARG A 379 -18.40 3.12 -13.07
N SER A 380 -17.73 2.10 -13.61
CA SER A 380 -17.35 2.09 -15.03
C SER A 380 -18.55 1.81 -15.95
N TYR A 381 -19.56 1.12 -15.45
CA TYR A 381 -20.82 0.87 -16.14
C TYR A 381 -21.76 2.10 -16.03
N ASP A 382 -21.96 2.59 -14.83
CA ASP A 382 -22.74 3.79 -14.54
C ASP A 382 -22.21 4.48 -13.26
N ARG A 383 -21.86 5.76 -13.38
CA ARG A 383 -21.27 6.54 -12.26
C ARG A 383 -22.29 6.90 -11.20
N ALA A 384 -23.57 7.00 -11.57
CA ALA A 384 -24.66 7.36 -10.68
C ALA A 384 -25.35 6.15 -10.04
N ALA A 385 -24.90 4.92 -10.33
CA ALA A 385 -25.44 3.71 -9.74
C ALA A 385 -24.95 3.54 -8.28
N PRO A 386 -25.86 3.39 -7.28
CA PRO A 386 -25.49 3.13 -5.90
C PRO A 386 -24.78 1.76 -5.75
N VAL A 387 -23.62 1.74 -5.09
CA VAL A 387 -22.92 0.51 -4.70
C VAL A 387 -22.38 0.66 -3.29
N VAL A 388 -22.81 -0.18 -2.37
CA VAL A 388 -22.36 -0.18 -0.99
C VAL A 388 -22.03 -1.58 -0.52
N GLY A 389 -20.91 -1.70 0.20
CA GLY A 389 -20.53 -2.93 0.92
C GLY A 389 -21.08 -2.90 2.33
N PHE A 390 -21.83 -3.92 2.67
CA PHE A 390 -22.23 -4.23 4.04
C PHE A 390 -21.35 -5.34 4.60
N ARG A 391 -21.52 -5.69 5.88
CA ARG A 391 -20.60 -6.62 6.57
C ARG A 391 -20.40 -7.97 5.86
N GLN A 392 -21.41 -8.49 5.17
CA GLN A 392 -21.39 -9.82 4.55
C GLN A 392 -21.77 -9.80 3.07
N GLU A 393 -22.21 -8.66 2.55
CA GLU A 393 -22.72 -8.54 1.20
C GLU A 393 -22.37 -7.19 0.57
N VAL A 394 -22.33 -7.17 -0.74
CA VAL A 394 -22.29 -5.94 -1.54
C VAL A 394 -23.63 -5.80 -2.22
N VAL A 395 -24.24 -4.63 -2.08
CA VAL A 395 -25.51 -4.30 -2.72
C VAL A 395 -25.28 -3.24 -3.78
N SER A 396 -25.81 -3.45 -4.96
CA SER A 396 -25.80 -2.47 -6.04
C SER A 396 -27.18 -2.32 -6.66
N LEU A 397 -27.58 -1.07 -6.92
CA LEU A 397 -28.77 -0.75 -7.69
C LEU A 397 -28.31 -0.50 -9.13
N LEU A 398 -28.45 -1.51 -9.99
CA LEU A 398 -27.94 -1.49 -11.33
C LEU A 398 -29.02 -0.98 -12.31
N PRO A 399 -28.81 0.16 -12.99
CA PRO A 399 -29.76 0.68 -13.95
C PRO A 399 -29.90 -0.22 -15.17
N ILE A 400 -31.11 -0.31 -15.70
CA ILE A 400 -31.44 -1.12 -16.86
C ILE A 400 -32.07 -0.23 -17.92
N GLU A 401 -31.42 -0.13 -19.06
CA GLU A 401 -31.99 0.55 -20.22
C GLU A 401 -33.01 -0.35 -20.90
N LEU A 402 -34.28 0.06 -20.85
CA LEU A 402 -35.39 -0.67 -21.46
C LEU A 402 -35.86 0.06 -22.72
N PRO A 403 -36.28 -0.69 -23.79
CA PRO A 403 -36.96 -0.08 -24.93
C PRO A 403 -38.35 0.47 -24.51
N PRO A 404 -39.00 1.27 -25.35
CA PRO A 404 -40.22 1.98 -24.99
C PRO A 404 -41.42 1.14 -24.61
N ASP A 405 -41.49 -0.12 -24.92
CA ASP A 405 -42.59 -1.02 -24.52
C ASP A 405 -42.09 -2.46 -24.45
N PRO A 406 -41.22 -2.80 -23.48
CA PRO A 406 -40.62 -4.12 -23.41
C PRO A 406 -41.61 -5.11 -22.83
N ASP A 407 -41.70 -6.29 -23.42
CA ASP A 407 -42.40 -7.39 -22.77
C ASP A 407 -41.61 -7.94 -21.57
N THR A 408 -42.29 -8.75 -20.74
CA THR A 408 -41.69 -9.32 -19.53
C THR A 408 -40.50 -10.24 -19.85
N ALA A 409 -40.47 -10.91 -20.97
CA ALA A 409 -39.38 -11.80 -21.36
C ALA A 409 -38.16 -11.01 -21.82
N GLU A 410 -38.38 -9.97 -22.60
CA GLU A 410 -37.34 -9.05 -23.07
C GLU A 410 -36.72 -8.28 -21.90
N THR A 411 -37.52 -7.73 -20.99
CA THR A 411 -37.07 -7.09 -19.75
C THR A 411 -36.14 -8.00 -18.96
N ARG A 412 -36.51 -9.27 -18.77
CA ARG A 412 -35.67 -10.25 -18.05
C ARG A 412 -34.37 -10.53 -18.79
N ARG A 413 -34.41 -10.67 -20.11
CA ARG A 413 -33.23 -10.93 -20.93
C ARG A 413 -32.23 -9.77 -20.88
N ILE A 414 -32.69 -8.52 -20.96
CA ILE A 414 -31.85 -7.32 -20.88
C ILE A 414 -31.22 -7.23 -19.50
N ALA A 415 -32.02 -7.38 -18.43
CA ALA A 415 -31.53 -7.34 -17.07
C ALA A 415 -30.47 -8.44 -16.79
N ALA A 416 -30.73 -9.67 -17.26
CA ALA A 416 -29.78 -10.78 -17.11
C ALA A 416 -28.45 -10.49 -17.82
N ALA A 417 -28.49 -9.96 -19.05
CA ALA A 417 -27.30 -9.60 -19.81
C ALA A 417 -26.48 -8.47 -19.14
N ALA A 418 -27.16 -7.45 -18.58
CA ALA A 418 -26.51 -6.35 -17.86
C ALA A 418 -25.80 -6.87 -16.59
N VAL A 419 -26.49 -7.65 -15.77
CA VAL A 419 -25.92 -8.24 -14.55
C VAL A 419 -24.76 -9.17 -14.89
N GLN A 420 -24.90 -10.02 -15.92
CA GLN A 420 -23.84 -10.95 -16.31
C GLN A 420 -22.56 -10.21 -16.73
N ARG A 421 -22.65 -9.09 -17.45
CA ARG A 421 -21.49 -8.25 -17.78
C ARG A 421 -20.78 -7.75 -16.54
N VAL A 422 -21.51 -7.22 -15.55
CA VAL A 422 -20.95 -6.73 -14.30
C VAL A 422 -20.30 -7.87 -13.51
N VAL A 423 -20.99 -9.00 -13.34
CA VAL A 423 -20.47 -10.18 -12.62
C VAL A 423 -19.19 -10.71 -13.27
N THR A 424 -19.18 -10.85 -14.59
CA THR A 424 -17.98 -11.29 -15.33
C THR A 424 -16.81 -10.35 -15.13
N ALA A 425 -17.04 -9.03 -15.19
CA ALA A 425 -15.99 -8.04 -14.96
C ALA A 425 -15.46 -8.06 -13.52
N VAL A 426 -16.33 -8.26 -12.51
CA VAL A 426 -15.93 -8.40 -11.10
C VAL A 426 -15.15 -9.70 -10.88
N SER A 427 -15.56 -10.81 -11.51
CA SER A 427 -14.86 -12.09 -11.43
C SER A 427 -13.48 -12.04 -12.09
N GLY A 428 -13.29 -11.16 -13.08
CA GLY A 428 -12.07 -11.02 -13.90
C GLY A 428 -11.99 -12.06 -15.00
N ASP A 429 -11.55 -11.65 -16.20
CA ASP A 429 -11.50 -12.48 -17.42
C ASP A 429 -10.55 -13.69 -17.34
N ARG A 430 -9.71 -13.77 -16.31
CA ARG A 430 -8.67 -14.81 -16.21
C ARG A 430 -8.49 -15.24 -14.75
N GLY A 431 -9.44 -15.96 -14.18
CA GLY A 431 -9.37 -16.90 -13.05
C GLY A 431 -8.19 -16.91 -12.07
N GLY A 432 -7.40 -15.86 -12.00
CA GLY A 432 -6.21 -15.76 -11.17
C GLY A 432 -6.51 -15.25 -9.76
N GLY A 433 -6.90 -16.14 -8.85
CA GLY A 433 -6.81 -15.87 -7.41
C GLY A 433 -7.91 -15.02 -6.79
N ARG A 434 -9.01 -14.70 -7.48
CA ARG A 434 -10.17 -14.05 -6.88
C ARG A 434 -11.11 -15.10 -6.28
N ARG A 435 -11.60 -14.83 -5.08
CA ARG A 435 -12.57 -15.70 -4.40
C ARG A 435 -13.88 -15.75 -5.20
N SER A 436 -14.48 -16.93 -5.29
CA SER A 436 -15.82 -17.10 -5.87
C SER A 436 -16.86 -16.38 -5.00
N PHE A 437 -17.94 -15.96 -5.63
CA PHE A 437 -19.06 -15.31 -4.97
C PHE A 437 -20.37 -15.67 -5.64
N CYS A 438 -21.46 -15.68 -4.89
CA CYS A 438 -22.79 -15.79 -5.43
C CYS A 438 -23.47 -14.43 -5.53
N ALA A 439 -24.29 -14.22 -6.55
CA ALA A 439 -25.09 -13.04 -6.74
C ALA A 439 -26.59 -13.38 -6.87
N GLY A 440 -27.42 -12.64 -6.15
CA GLY A 440 -28.87 -12.69 -6.28
C GLY A 440 -29.38 -11.42 -6.96
N VAL A 441 -30.33 -11.58 -7.87
CA VAL A 441 -30.86 -10.49 -8.70
C VAL A 441 -32.36 -10.40 -8.53
N SER A 442 -32.88 -9.20 -8.25
CA SER A 442 -34.31 -8.92 -8.15
C SER A 442 -35.00 -8.90 -9.50
N ARG A 443 -36.30 -8.69 -9.48
CA ARG A 443 -37.04 -8.19 -10.65
C ARG A 443 -36.59 -6.77 -10.98
N VAL A 444 -36.83 -6.38 -12.23
CA VAL A 444 -36.70 -4.97 -12.64
C VAL A 444 -37.80 -4.17 -11.95
N ILE A 445 -37.42 -3.08 -11.33
CA ILE A 445 -38.31 -2.08 -10.73
C ILE A 445 -38.20 -0.78 -11.54
N SER A 446 -39.29 -0.02 -11.61
CA SER A 446 -39.35 1.23 -12.41
C SER A 446 -38.79 2.45 -11.68
N GLY A 447 -38.55 2.37 -10.38
CA GLY A 447 -38.08 3.48 -9.57
C GLY A 447 -37.93 3.12 -8.07
N PRO A 448 -37.66 4.11 -7.21
CA PRO A 448 -37.26 3.90 -5.81
C PRO A 448 -38.33 3.25 -4.92
N ALA A 449 -39.61 3.38 -5.24
CA ALA A 449 -40.70 2.77 -4.46
C ALA A 449 -40.58 1.25 -4.34
N GLY A 450 -39.99 0.59 -5.33
CA GLY A 450 -39.81 -0.87 -5.35
C GLY A 450 -38.52 -1.38 -4.72
N VAL A 451 -37.60 -0.51 -4.28
CA VAL A 451 -36.25 -0.90 -3.87
C VAL A 451 -36.25 -1.85 -2.68
N ALA A 452 -37.07 -1.60 -1.66
CA ALA A 452 -37.13 -2.45 -0.47
C ALA A 452 -37.58 -3.88 -0.78
N GLU A 453 -38.60 -4.03 -1.62
CA GLU A 453 -39.07 -5.35 -2.05
C GLU A 453 -38.03 -6.03 -2.94
N ALA A 454 -37.45 -5.30 -3.88
CA ALA A 454 -36.41 -5.80 -4.78
C ALA A 454 -35.17 -6.29 -4.01
N TYR A 455 -34.78 -5.60 -2.95
CA TYR A 455 -33.69 -6.04 -2.08
C TYR A 455 -34.00 -7.38 -1.40
N LEU A 456 -35.21 -7.55 -0.85
CA LEU A 456 -35.63 -8.83 -0.28
C LEU A 456 -35.65 -9.96 -1.31
N GLN A 457 -36.09 -9.66 -2.55
CA GLN A 457 -36.05 -10.60 -3.67
C GLN A 457 -34.63 -11.03 -4.00
N ALA A 458 -33.68 -10.08 -4.12
CA ALA A 458 -32.29 -10.36 -4.41
C ALA A 458 -31.61 -11.14 -3.28
N ARG A 459 -31.88 -10.82 -2.01
CA ARG A 459 -31.39 -11.59 -0.87
C ARG A 459 -31.90 -13.02 -0.85
N LYS A 460 -33.16 -13.23 -1.17
CA LYS A 460 -33.70 -14.60 -1.32
C LYS A 460 -33.01 -15.33 -2.47
N ALA A 461 -32.82 -14.65 -3.59
CA ALA A 461 -32.18 -15.25 -4.76
C ALA A 461 -30.76 -15.73 -4.50
N VAL A 462 -29.92 -14.93 -3.81
CA VAL A 462 -28.55 -15.35 -3.51
C VAL A 462 -28.50 -16.54 -2.56
N VAL A 463 -29.35 -16.57 -1.53
CA VAL A 463 -29.38 -17.67 -0.55
C VAL A 463 -29.87 -18.97 -1.19
N VAL A 464 -31.00 -18.92 -1.89
CA VAL A 464 -31.56 -20.08 -2.56
C VAL A 464 -30.63 -20.54 -3.69
N GLY A 465 -30.15 -19.62 -4.52
CA GLY A 465 -29.24 -19.94 -5.64
C GLY A 465 -27.96 -20.64 -5.19
N ARG A 466 -27.35 -20.18 -4.09
CA ARG A 466 -26.17 -20.84 -3.51
C ARG A 466 -26.47 -22.26 -3.05
N ARG A 467 -27.62 -22.47 -2.44
CA ARG A 467 -28.01 -23.81 -1.94
C ARG A 467 -28.34 -24.79 -3.05
N THR A 468 -29.03 -24.34 -4.08
CA THR A 468 -29.51 -25.23 -5.17
C THR A 468 -28.51 -25.43 -6.30
N ARG A 469 -27.66 -24.42 -6.58
CA ARG A 469 -26.74 -24.44 -7.72
C ARG A 469 -25.27 -24.39 -7.32
N GLY A 470 -24.96 -24.28 -6.02
CA GLY A 470 -23.60 -24.22 -5.49
C GLY A 470 -22.93 -22.84 -5.56
N HIS A 471 -21.63 -22.85 -5.38
CA HIS A 471 -20.79 -21.65 -5.34
C HIS A 471 -20.64 -21.01 -6.73
N GLY A 472 -20.36 -19.71 -6.78
CA GLY A 472 -20.15 -18.96 -8.03
C GLY A 472 -21.43 -18.69 -8.83
N THR A 473 -22.60 -18.89 -8.25
CA THR A 473 -23.89 -18.82 -8.95
C THR A 473 -24.48 -17.43 -9.01
N VAL A 474 -25.02 -17.06 -10.17
CA VAL A 474 -25.93 -15.92 -10.35
C VAL A 474 -27.36 -16.43 -10.41
N ALA A 475 -28.18 -16.03 -9.44
CA ALA A 475 -29.57 -16.47 -9.35
C ALA A 475 -30.51 -15.28 -9.52
N HIS A 476 -31.41 -15.35 -10.49
CA HIS A 476 -32.50 -14.37 -10.68
C HIS A 476 -33.73 -14.81 -9.91
N PHE A 477 -34.37 -13.86 -9.21
CA PHE A 477 -35.54 -14.16 -8.39
C PHE A 477 -36.66 -14.88 -9.15
N ASP A 478 -36.93 -14.50 -10.39
CA ASP A 478 -37.93 -15.15 -11.23
C ASP A 478 -37.56 -16.60 -11.63
N SER A 479 -36.27 -16.95 -11.62
CA SER A 479 -35.80 -18.29 -11.95
C SER A 479 -35.83 -19.28 -10.77
N LEU A 480 -36.21 -18.81 -9.57
CA LEU A 480 -36.26 -19.66 -8.39
C LEU A 480 -37.43 -20.67 -8.40
N GLY A 481 -38.42 -20.47 -9.26
CA GLY A 481 -39.56 -21.39 -9.35
C GLY A 481 -40.26 -21.58 -8.01
N VAL A 482 -40.53 -22.85 -7.67
CA VAL A 482 -41.22 -23.25 -6.44
C VAL A 482 -40.42 -22.88 -5.17
N HIS A 483 -39.12 -22.81 -5.22
CA HIS A 483 -38.28 -22.43 -4.08
C HIS A 483 -38.64 -21.04 -3.52
N ARG A 484 -39.17 -20.15 -4.38
CA ARG A 484 -39.70 -18.85 -3.94
C ARG A 484 -40.86 -19.00 -2.95
N LEU A 485 -41.75 -19.95 -3.18
CA LEU A 485 -42.88 -20.23 -2.30
C LEU A 485 -42.42 -20.95 -1.02
N LEU A 486 -41.56 -21.95 -1.17
CA LEU A 486 -40.99 -22.68 -0.04
C LEU A 486 -40.19 -21.75 0.91
N SER A 487 -39.54 -20.71 0.36
CA SER A 487 -38.85 -19.72 1.19
C SER A 487 -39.76 -18.78 1.99
N LEU A 488 -41.06 -18.77 1.75
CA LEU A 488 -42.05 -18.00 2.52
C LEU A 488 -42.51 -18.72 3.80
N VAL A 489 -42.29 -20.02 3.92
CA VAL A 489 -42.57 -20.78 5.13
C VAL A 489 -41.58 -20.39 6.23
N PRO A 490 -42.01 -19.70 7.30
CA PRO A 490 -41.11 -19.15 8.31
C PRO A 490 -40.40 -20.23 9.13
N ASP A 491 -41.16 -21.31 9.42
CA ASP A 491 -40.66 -22.42 10.23
C ASP A 491 -39.92 -23.45 9.37
N PRO A 492 -38.62 -23.57 9.52
CA PRO A 492 -37.87 -24.61 8.85
C PRO A 492 -38.21 -26.04 9.31
N ALA A 493 -38.72 -26.20 10.51
CA ALA A 493 -39.05 -27.53 11.01
C ALA A 493 -40.30 -28.08 10.31
N GLU A 494 -41.25 -27.22 9.97
CA GLU A 494 -42.47 -27.61 9.22
C GLU A 494 -42.12 -28.16 7.82
N LEU A 495 -41.25 -27.48 7.08
CA LEU A 495 -40.77 -27.97 5.77
C LEU A 495 -40.04 -29.30 5.88
N ARG A 496 -39.27 -29.48 6.97
CA ARG A 496 -38.58 -30.75 7.21
C ARG A 496 -39.60 -31.87 7.53
N ALA A 497 -40.53 -31.60 8.45
CA ALA A 497 -41.54 -32.55 8.79
C ALA A 497 -42.35 -33.01 7.55
N PHE A 498 -42.72 -32.08 6.68
CA PHE A 498 -43.35 -32.41 5.39
C PHE A 498 -42.47 -33.30 4.51
N ALA A 499 -41.20 -32.97 4.36
CA ALA A 499 -40.28 -33.78 3.54
C ALA A 499 -40.08 -35.18 4.13
N ASP A 500 -39.93 -35.29 5.45
CA ASP A 500 -39.76 -36.56 6.17
C ASP A 500 -41.05 -37.43 6.07
N GLU A 501 -42.23 -36.84 6.18
CA GLU A 501 -43.51 -37.54 6.05
C GLU A 501 -43.70 -38.10 4.64
N VAL A 502 -43.44 -37.30 3.60
CA VAL A 502 -43.67 -37.68 2.21
C VAL A 502 -42.56 -38.63 1.68
N LEU A 503 -41.29 -38.32 1.94
CA LEU A 503 -40.16 -39.10 1.41
C LEU A 503 -39.80 -40.30 2.29
N ARG A 504 -40.20 -40.33 3.56
CA ARG A 504 -39.94 -41.40 4.51
C ARG A 504 -38.47 -41.81 4.57
N GLU A 505 -38.14 -43.06 4.25
CA GLU A 505 -36.76 -43.59 4.22
C GLU A 505 -35.83 -42.81 3.24
N LEU A 506 -36.41 -42.22 2.20
CA LEU A 506 -35.65 -41.38 1.24
C LEU A 506 -35.23 -40.04 1.82
N ALA A 507 -35.80 -39.59 2.92
CA ALA A 507 -35.35 -38.36 3.60
C ALA A 507 -34.04 -38.56 4.37
N ALA A 508 -33.60 -39.80 4.61
CA ALA A 508 -32.39 -40.10 5.34
C ALA A 508 -31.12 -39.61 4.60
N ASN A 509 -30.12 -39.16 5.38
CA ASN A 509 -28.82 -38.72 4.83
C ASN A 509 -27.86 -39.94 4.65
N THR A 510 -28.25 -40.87 3.78
CA THR A 510 -27.45 -42.04 3.44
C THR A 510 -27.17 -42.06 1.93
N SER A 511 -26.07 -42.69 1.52
CA SER A 511 -25.71 -42.81 0.09
C SER A 511 -26.80 -43.54 -0.72
N GLU A 512 -27.47 -44.54 -0.14
CA GLU A 512 -28.55 -45.27 -0.77
C GLU A 512 -29.80 -44.40 -0.98
N ALA A 513 -30.18 -43.62 0.05
CA ALA A 513 -31.30 -42.68 -0.05
C ALA A 513 -31.01 -41.59 -1.10
N ALA A 514 -29.77 -41.09 -1.14
CA ALA A 514 -29.35 -40.08 -2.13
C ALA A 514 -29.42 -40.63 -3.57
N ASP A 515 -28.96 -41.86 -3.80
CA ASP A 515 -29.03 -42.53 -5.11
C ASP A 515 -30.49 -42.79 -5.57
N LEU A 516 -31.36 -43.16 -4.62
CA LEU A 516 -32.78 -43.33 -4.89
C LEU A 516 -33.48 -42.00 -5.14
N ARG A 517 -33.16 -40.93 -4.37
CA ARG A 517 -33.67 -39.57 -4.64
C ARG A 517 -33.24 -39.10 -6.05
N HIS A 518 -31.98 -39.30 -6.42
CA HIS A 518 -31.50 -38.94 -7.75
C HIS A 518 -32.27 -39.71 -8.86
N THR A 519 -32.53 -41.01 -8.64
CA THR A 519 -33.34 -41.80 -9.56
C THR A 519 -34.77 -41.27 -9.68
N LEU A 520 -35.39 -40.91 -8.54
CA LEU A 520 -36.75 -40.38 -8.47
C LEU A 520 -36.85 -39.00 -9.15
N GLN A 521 -35.88 -38.11 -8.87
CA GLN A 521 -35.81 -36.78 -9.49
C GLN A 521 -35.69 -36.90 -11.00
N THR A 522 -34.78 -37.72 -11.50
CA THR A 522 -34.59 -37.93 -12.97
C THR A 522 -35.84 -38.51 -13.62
N LEU A 523 -36.57 -39.42 -12.93
CA LEU A 523 -37.82 -39.96 -13.40
C LEU A 523 -38.92 -38.92 -13.53
N LEU A 524 -39.00 -38.01 -12.57
CA LEU A 524 -39.95 -36.87 -12.59
C LEU A 524 -39.59 -35.88 -13.70
N ASP A 525 -38.32 -35.55 -13.84
CA ASP A 525 -37.80 -34.61 -14.87
C ASP A 525 -38.06 -35.12 -16.30
N THR A 526 -38.08 -36.45 -16.51
CA THR A 526 -38.41 -37.09 -17.78
C THR A 526 -39.90 -37.42 -17.93
N ASN A 527 -40.77 -36.78 -17.13
CA ASN A 527 -42.24 -37.01 -17.14
C ASN A 527 -42.61 -38.49 -17.02
N LEU A 528 -41.95 -39.25 -16.17
CA LEU A 528 -42.14 -40.68 -15.94
C LEU A 528 -41.80 -41.56 -17.16
N ASN A 529 -41.03 -41.06 -18.11
CA ASN A 529 -40.57 -41.84 -19.26
C ASN A 529 -39.45 -42.80 -18.87
N VAL A 530 -39.82 -44.05 -18.59
CA VAL A 530 -38.87 -45.10 -18.12
C VAL A 530 -37.71 -45.31 -19.07
N ALA A 531 -37.93 -45.27 -20.39
CA ALA A 531 -36.87 -45.52 -21.37
C ALA A 531 -35.86 -44.34 -21.42
N GLU A 532 -36.35 -43.11 -21.28
CA GLU A 532 -35.52 -41.91 -21.27
C GLU A 532 -34.74 -41.79 -19.95
N THR A 533 -35.39 -42.05 -18.83
CA THR A 533 -34.74 -42.10 -17.51
C THR A 533 -33.63 -43.16 -17.47
N ALA A 534 -33.88 -44.35 -18.02
CA ALA A 534 -32.88 -45.43 -18.07
C ALA A 534 -31.65 -45.00 -18.85
N ARG A 535 -31.81 -44.28 -19.97
CA ARG A 535 -30.71 -43.72 -20.76
C ARG A 535 -29.96 -42.64 -20.00
N ALA A 536 -30.69 -41.72 -19.37
CA ALA A 536 -30.10 -40.63 -18.62
C ALA A 536 -29.25 -41.10 -17.42
N LEU A 537 -29.72 -42.17 -16.73
CA LEU A 537 -29.01 -42.75 -15.57
C LEU A 537 -28.05 -43.90 -15.96
N HIS A 538 -27.90 -44.22 -17.25
CA HIS A 538 -27.08 -45.34 -17.73
C HIS A 538 -27.49 -46.69 -17.12
N PHE A 539 -28.78 -46.87 -16.83
CA PHE A 539 -29.35 -48.13 -16.34
C PHE A 539 -29.96 -48.98 -17.46
N HIS A 540 -29.94 -50.30 -17.25
CA HIS A 540 -30.78 -51.18 -18.08
C HIS A 540 -32.26 -50.97 -17.71
N TYR A 541 -33.15 -51.03 -18.71
CA TYR A 541 -34.59 -50.78 -18.54
C TYR A 541 -35.22 -51.59 -17.37
N ASN A 542 -34.87 -52.89 -17.25
CA ASN A 542 -35.39 -53.76 -16.19
C ASN A 542 -34.89 -53.33 -14.80
N THR A 543 -33.64 -52.84 -14.69
CA THR A 543 -33.08 -52.32 -13.43
C THR A 543 -33.84 -51.10 -12.99
N LEU A 544 -34.16 -50.20 -13.92
CA LEU A 544 -34.93 -49.01 -13.58
C LEU A 544 -36.36 -49.36 -13.16
N ARG A 545 -37.02 -50.28 -13.84
CA ARG A 545 -38.35 -50.77 -13.45
C ARG A 545 -38.36 -51.33 -12.03
N TYR A 546 -37.36 -52.10 -11.65
CA TYR A 546 -37.20 -52.61 -10.29
C TYR A 546 -37.05 -51.46 -9.28
N ARG A 547 -36.21 -50.46 -9.62
CA ARG A 547 -36.03 -49.26 -8.77
C ARG A 547 -37.33 -48.48 -8.63
N ILE A 548 -38.11 -48.29 -9.67
CA ILE A 548 -39.41 -47.60 -9.60
C ILE A 548 -40.32 -48.35 -8.65
N GLY A 549 -40.43 -49.68 -8.74
CA GLY A 549 -41.21 -50.49 -7.82
C GLY A 549 -40.71 -50.42 -6.36
N LYS A 550 -39.38 -50.24 -6.16
CA LYS A 550 -38.83 -49.97 -4.81
C LYS A 550 -39.23 -48.59 -4.32
N LEU A 551 -39.19 -47.57 -5.15
CA LEU A 551 -39.60 -46.21 -4.83
C LEU A 551 -41.10 -46.15 -4.47
N GLU A 552 -41.95 -46.80 -5.26
CA GLU A 552 -43.40 -46.86 -4.98
C GLU A 552 -43.74 -47.58 -3.66
N ARG A 553 -42.96 -48.57 -3.26
CA ARG A 553 -43.10 -49.21 -1.95
C ARG A 553 -42.76 -48.26 -0.77
N ILE A 554 -41.82 -47.35 -0.99
CA ILE A 554 -41.36 -46.42 0.03
C ILE A 554 -42.33 -45.23 0.13
N VAL A 555 -42.58 -44.53 -0.97
CA VAL A 555 -43.31 -43.25 -0.99
C VAL A 555 -44.77 -43.38 -1.40
N GLY A 556 -45.22 -44.55 -1.90
CA GLY A 556 -46.56 -44.79 -2.43
C GLY A 556 -46.64 -44.74 -3.95
N PRO A 557 -47.82 -44.96 -4.53
CA PRO A 557 -48.03 -45.13 -5.98
C PRO A 557 -47.99 -43.79 -6.75
N PHE A 558 -46.90 -43.07 -6.66
CA PHE A 558 -46.71 -41.74 -7.27
C PHE A 558 -46.76 -41.75 -8.79
N THR A 559 -46.55 -42.89 -9.44
CA THR A 559 -46.66 -42.99 -10.89
C THR A 559 -48.11 -42.89 -11.38
N THR A 560 -49.06 -43.29 -10.58
CA THR A 560 -50.49 -43.29 -10.89
C THR A 560 -51.28 -42.21 -10.14
N ASP A 561 -50.82 -41.75 -8.97
CA ASP A 561 -51.44 -40.70 -8.18
C ASP A 561 -50.82 -39.34 -8.46
N PRO A 562 -51.52 -38.39 -9.14
CA PRO A 562 -51.00 -37.07 -9.45
C PRO A 562 -50.76 -36.18 -8.22
N HIS A 563 -51.55 -36.34 -7.16
CA HIS A 563 -51.41 -35.54 -5.94
C HIS A 563 -50.18 -35.97 -5.17
N LEU A 564 -50.01 -37.27 -4.95
CA LEU A 564 -48.82 -37.81 -4.32
C LEU A 564 -47.56 -37.49 -5.12
N ARG A 565 -47.63 -37.49 -6.45
CA ARG A 565 -46.51 -37.09 -7.31
C ARG A 565 -46.12 -35.65 -7.09
N LEU A 566 -47.06 -34.73 -6.93
CA LEU A 566 -46.81 -33.34 -6.62
C LEU A 566 -46.14 -33.20 -5.23
N ASP A 567 -46.66 -33.90 -4.22
CA ASP A 567 -46.11 -33.88 -2.87
C ASP A 567 -44.65 -34.40 -2.87
N VAL A 568 -44.39 -35.51 -3.57
CA VAL A 568 -43.03 -36.06 -3.72
C VAL A 568 -42.11 -35.09 -4.44
N ALA A 569 -42.58 -34.45 -5.52
CA ALA A 569 -41.77 -33.45 -6.24
C ALA A 569 -41.47 -32.25 -5.33
N LEU A 570 -42.41 -31.73 -4.56
CA LEU A 570 -42.18 -30.63 -3.60
C LEU A 570 -41.24 -31.05 -2.48
N ALA A 571 -41.42 -32.26 -1.92
CA ALA A 571 -40.56 -32.76 -0.85
C ALA A 571 -39.07 -32.91 -1.32
N LEU A 572 -38.84 -33.36 -2.56
CA LEU A 572 -37.48 -33.38 -3.15
C LEU A 572 -36.89 -31.98 -3.25
N GLN A 573 -37.69 -30.97 -3.67
CA GLN A 573 -37.21 -29.58 -3.73
C GLN A 573 -36.89 -29.01 -2.32
N VAL A 574 -37.63 -29.45 -1.28
CA VAL A 574 -37.31 -29.07 0.11
C VAL A 574 -35.96 -29.66 0.54
N VAL A 575 -35.69 -30.93 0.22
CA VAL A 575 -34.42 -31.59 0.54
C VAL A 575 -33.26 -30.92 -0.20
N GLU A 576 -33.40 -30.63 -1.50
CA GLU A 576 -32.41 -29.92 -2.31
C GLU A 576 -32.11 -28.53 -1.75
N MET A 577 -33.14 -27.75 -1.41
CA MET A 577 -33.00 -26.39 -0.87
C MET A 577 -32.22 -26.37 0.45
N ARG A 578 -32.19 -27.45 1.20
CA ARG A 578 -31.57 -27.54 2.53
C ARG A 578 -30.21 -28.20 2.55
N GLY A 579 -29.80 -28.85 1.46
CA GLY A 579 -28.53 -29.58 1.39
C GLY A 579 -28.50 -30.80 2.32
N LEU A 580 -29.66 -31.44 2.48
CA LEU A 580 -29.79 -32.69 3.22
C LEU A 580 -29.39 -33.87 2.37
#